data_13b6bb3ec8cbf8bf384d98347698bbbe
#
_entry.id   13b6bb3ec8cbf8bf384d98347698bbbe
#
_cell.length_a   1.000
_cell.length_b   1.000
_cell.length_c   1.000
_cell.angle_alpha   90.00
_cell.angle_beta   90.00
_cell.angle_gamma   90.00
#
_symmetry.space_group_name_H-M   'P 1'
#
loop_
_entity.id
_entity.type
_entity.pdbx_description
1 polymer ?
#
loop_
_entity_poly.entity_id
_entity_poly.type
_entity_poly.pdbx_seq_one_letter_code
_entity_poly.pdbx_strand_id
1 'polypeptide(L)'
;TTFFIVTKYLTTEEVGLTRILVDASILLSGLAQLGTSTSAMRYYPYFKDEKEKDHGFFGWTVVIPFFGFVIFSILFFVFKQPIENYFSQNSSLFVDYIYFVIPMSFFMMYLLVFETNSNLLMRIVVPKFIREVGIRLMTLVAYLLYAFDVIDLDGMVVALCLTYGFATLFNVIYLFTLKKVSFKIQPSYVTKWLRKDFIFYTLFLIATSLAGNLIPVLNTFFVSGKLGLAVAGVNTIAVYIASMVEIPYRSLA
;
A
#
# COMPACT_ATOMS: atom_id res chain seq x y z
N THR A 1 -8.34 -12.12 16.57
CA THR A 1 -7.90 -11.34 17.74
C THR A 1 -8.10 -9.85 17.51
N THR A 2 -7.58 -9.27 16.44
CA THR A 2 -7.75 -7.82 16.10
C THR A 2 -9.22 -7.41 16.05
N PHE A 3 -10.09 -8.23 15.45
CA PHE A 3 -11.53 -8.01 15.38
C PHE A 3 -12.15 -7.75 16.78
N PHE A 4 -11.88 -8.61 17.76
CA PHE A 4 -12.44 -8.46 19.11
C PHE A 4 -11.97 -7.19 19.83
N ILE A 5 -10.72 -6.76 19.59
CA ILE A 5 -10.18 -5.54 20.19
C ILE A 5 -10.82 -4.32 19.54
N VAL A 6 -10.88 -4.30 18.22
CA VAL A 6 -11.52 -3.23 17.46
C VAL A 6 -12.97 -3.03 17.88
N THR A 7 -13.77 -4.11 17.96
CA THR A 7 -15.20 -4.01 18.32
C THR A 7 -15.46 -3.67 19.78
N LYS A 8 -14.48 -3.89 20.67
CA LYS A 8 -14.66 -3.64 22.10
C LYS A 8 -14.20 -2.24 22.55
N TYR A 9 -13.14 -1.75 21.94
CA TYR A 9 -12.44 -0.54 22.41
C TYR A 9 -12.49 0.65 21.45
N LEU A 10 -12.72 0.43 20.16
CA LEU A 10 -12.85 1.50 19.19
C LEU A 10 -14.33 1.81 18.91
N THR A 11 -14.62 3.08 18.72
CA THR A 11 -15.92 3.52 18.21
C THR A 11 -16.06 3.14 16.72
N THR A 12 -17.30 3.07 16.24
CA THR A 12 -17.55 2.78 14.83
C THR A 12 -16.96 3.84 13.90
N GLU A 13 -16.87 5.10 14.35
CA GLU A 13 -16.24 6.19 13.59
C GLU A 13 -14.72 6.02 13.47
N GLU A 14 -14.06 5.63 14.53
CA GLU A 14 -12.61 5.37 14.55
C GLU A 14 -12.25 4.16 13.67
N VAL A 15 -13.08 3.11 13.70
CA VAL A 15 -12.93 1.96 12.78
C VAL A 15 -13.10 2.41 11.33
N GLY A 16 -14.10 3.24 11.06
CA GLY A 16 -14.32 3.83 9.74
C GLY A 16 -13.15 4.70 9.29
N LEU A 17 -12.61 5.53 10.19
CA LEU A 17 -11.44 6.37 9.94
C LEU A 17 -10.22 5.54 9.54
N THR A 18 -9.87 4.55 10.36
CA THR A 18 -8.69 3.70 10.07
C THR A 18 -8.85 2.97 8.74
N ARG A 19 -10.06 2.54 8.44
CA ARG A 19 -10.36 1.85 7.17
C ARG A 19 -10.20 2.78 5.98
N ILE A 20 -10.81 3.97 5.99
CA ILE A 20 -10.73 4.88 4.85
C ILE A 20 -9.31 5.41 4.62
N LEU A 21 -8.52 5.65 5.69
CA LEU A 21 -7.11 6.03 5.58
C LEU A 21 -6.29 4.95 4.87
N VAL A 22 -6.47 3.69 5.27
CA VAL A 22 -5.78 2.54 4.64
C VAL A 22 -6.22 2.38 3.18
N ASP A 23 -7.52 2.41 2.89
CA ASP A 23 -8.05 2.23 1.53
C ASP A 23 -7.61 3.38 0.60
N ALA A 24 -7.62 4.64 1.08
CA ALA A 24 -7.09 5.79 0.33
C ALA A 24 -5.60 5.62 0.04
N SER A 25 -4.83 5.14 1.02
CA SER A 25 -3.40 4.90 0.86
C SER A 25 -3.10 3.75 -0.10
N ILE A 26 -3.90 2.68 -0.10
CA ILE A 26 -3.81 1.59 -1.08
C ILE A 26 -4.08 2.11 -2.49
N LEU A 27 -5.11 2.93 -2.67
CA LEU A 27 -5.43 3.51 -3.97
C LEU A 27 -4.29 4.37 -4.50
N LEU A 28 -3.81 5.31 -3.68
CA LEU A 28 -2.73 6.22 -4.07
C LEU A 28 -1.42 5.46 -4.34
N SER A 29 -1.07 4.47 -3.50
CA SER A 29 0.11 3.63 -3.68
C SER A 29 0.03 2.78 -4.96
N GLY A 30 -1.15 2.24 -5.27
CA GLY A 30 -1.39 1.46 -6.48
C GLY A 30 -1.21 2.30 -7.75
N LEU A 31 -1.70 3.54 -7.75
CA LEU A 31 -1.51 4.50 -8.84
C LEU A 31 -0.05 4.92 -8.97
N ALA A 32 0.58 5.27 -7.85
CA ALA A 32 1.96 5.74 -7.80
C ALA A 32 2.98 4.71 -8.31
N GLN A 33 2.70 3.43 -8.17
CA GLN A 33 3.56 2.37 -8.72
C GLN A 33 3.66 2.38 -10.24
N LEU A 34 2.74 3.00 -10.96
CA LEU A 34 2.70 2.99 -12.43
C LEU A 34 2.82 1.56 -13.02
N GLY A 35 2.23 0.55 -12.37
CA GLY A 35 2.30 -0.84 -12.79
C GLY A 35 3.71 -1.49 -12.71
N THR A 36 4.67 -0.83 -12.05
CA THR A 36 6.08 -1.26 -12.01
C THR A 36 6.24 -2.66 -11.43
N SER A 37 5.49 -3.04 -10.39
CA SER A 37 5.61 -4.36 -9.77
C SER A 37 5.27 -5.50 -10.75
N THR A 38 4.21 -5.36 -11.51
CA THR A 38 3.81 -6.36 -12.52
C THR A 38 4.73 -6.33 -13.74
N SER A 39 5.10 -5.12 -14.20
CA SER A 39 6.07 -4.95 -15.29
C SER A 39 7.42 -5.56 -14.94
N ALA A 40 7.87 -5.43 -13.69
CA ALA A 40 9.14 -5.99 -13.23
C ALA A 40 9.20 -7.50 -13.42
N MET A 41 8.13 -8.23 -13.12
CA MET A 41 8.08 -9.67 -13.31
C MET A 41 8.25 -10.08 -14.77
N ARG A 42 7.68 -9.30 -15.71
CA ARG A 42 7.78 -9.57 -17.17
C ARG A 42 9.14 -9.20 -17.73
N TYR A 43 9.72 -8.08 -17.31
CA TYR A 43 10.93 -7.54 -17.94
C TYR A 43 12.23 -7.95 -17.25
N TYR A 44 12.20 -8.40 -16.00
CA TYR A 44 13.37 -8.86 -15.27
C TYR A 44 14.21 -9.90 -16.04
N PRO A 45 13.63 -10.91 -16.72
CA PRO A 45 14.43 -11.89 -17.47
C PRO A 45 15.34 -11.28 -18.54
N TYR A 46 14.97 -10.12 -19.11
CA TYR A 46 15.81 -9.42 -20.11
C TYR A 46 17.03 -8.74 -19.49
N PHE A 47 17.01 -8.46 -18.18
CA PHE A 47 18.08 -7.81 -17.45
C PHE A 47 18.93 -8.77 -16.62
N LYS A 48 18.48 -10.02 -16.49
CA LYS A 48 19.11 -10.98 -15.58
C LYS A 48 20.54 -11.31 -16.00
N ASP A 49 21.51 -10.76 -15.25
CA ASP A 49 22.94 -11.01 -15.38
C ASP A 49 23.61 -10.86 -14.00
N GLU A 50 24.03 -12.00 -13.42
CA GLU A 50 24.65 -11.98 -12.07
C GLU A 50 25.99 -11.24 -12.06
N LYS A 51 26.74 -11.20 -13.16
CA LYS A 51 28.04 -10.53 -13.26
C LYS A 51 27.89 -9.00 -13.25
N GLU A 52 26.89 -8.53 -14.00
CA GLU A 52 26.58 -7.09 -14.15
C GLU A 52 25.51 -6.61 -13.15
N LYS A 53 25.18 -7.42 -12.12
CA LYS A 53 24.16 -7.12 -11.12
C LYS A 53 22.84 -6.67 -11.75
N ASP A 54 22.37 -7.47 -12.70
CA ASP A 54 21.13 -7.28 -13.45
C ASP A 54 21.03 -5.90 -14.12
N HIS A 55 22.16 -5.35 -14.60
CA HIS A 55 22.27 -4.04 -15.27
C HIS A 55 21.59 -2.88 -14.52
N GLY A 56 21.49 -3.00 -13.19
CA GLY A 56 20.84 -2.01 -12.33
C GLY A 56 19.32 -1.99 -12.44
N PHE A 57 18.69 -3.09 -12.81
CA PHE A 57 17.23 -3.22 -12.90
C PHE A 57 16.51 -2.82 -11.62
N PHE A 58 17.07 -3.19 -10.47
CA PHE A 58 16.55 -2.76 -9.16
C PHE A 58 16.43 -1.24 -9.04
N GLY A 59 17.42 -0.49 -9.53
CA GLY A 59 17.35 0.98 -9.54
C GLY A 59 16.14 1.50 -10.30
N TRP A 60 15.81 0.91 -11.45
CA TRP A 60 14.62 1.29 -12.22
C TRP A 60 13.33 1.00 -11.46
N THR A 61 13.22 -0.15 -10.79
CA THR A 61 12.03 -0.51 -10.01
C THR A 61 11.80 0.39 -8.80
N VAL A 62 12.82 1.09 -8.31
CA VAL A 62 12.71 2.07 -7.21
C VAL A 62 12.43 3.49 -7.74
N VAL A 63 13.11 3.89 -8.82
CA VAL A 63 13.05 5.27 -9.34
C VAL A 63 11.73 5.55 -10.05
N ILE A 64 11.20 4.62 -10.84
CA ILE A 64 9.95 4.84 -11.59
C ILE A 64 8.76 5.08 -10.63
N PRO A 65 8.50 4.25 -9.60
CA PRO A 65 7.46 4.52 -8.61
C PRO A 65 7.66 5.82 -7.84
N PHE A 66 8.91 6.23 -7.58
CA PHE A 66 9.17 7.51 -6.94
C PHE A 66 8.61 8.69 -7.75
N PHE A 67 8.88 8.74 -9.05
CA PHE A 67 8.31 9.77 -9.92
C PHE A 67 6.80 9.68 -9.99
N GLY A 68 6.25 8.46 -10.07
CA GLY A 68 4.81 8.24 -9.99
C GLY A 68 4.22 8.78 -8.69
N PHE A 69 4.86 8.50 -7.56
CA PHE A 69 4.44 9.02 -6.26
C PHE A 69 4.44 10.55 -6.19
N VAL A 70 5.49 11.19 -6.70
CA VAL A 70 5.55 12.66 -6.76
C VAL A 70 4.39 13.22 -7.60
N ILE A 71 4.15 12.66 -8.79
CA ILE A 71 3.06 13.10 -9.68
C ILE A 71 1.70 12.95 -9.00
N PHE A 72 1.40 11.77 -8.44
CA PHE A 72 0.11 11.51 -7.80
C PHE A 72 -0.06 12.24 -6.47
N SER A 73 1.02 12.52 -5.74
CA SER A 73 0.98 13.39 -4.56
C SER A 73 0.65 14.84 -4.93
N ILE A 74 1.23 15.37 -6.01
CA ILE A 74 0.88 16.70 -6.52
C ILE A 74 -0.60 16.72 -6.92
N LEU A 75 -1.08 15.72 -7.66
CA LEU A 75 -2.49 15.62 -8.03
C LEU A 75 -3.40 15.55 -6.80
N PHE A 76 -3.02 14.78 -5.77
CA PHE A 76 -3.75 14.73 -4.51
C PHE A 76 -3.89 16.10 -3.87
N PHE A 77 -2.82 16.90 -3.80
CA PHE A 77 -2.87 18.26 -3.27
C PHE A 77 -3.71 19.22 -4.14
N VAL A 78 -3.66 19.07 -5.46
CA VAL A 78 -4.51 19.87 -6.38
C VAL A 78 -5.99 19.55 -6.18
N PHE A 79 -6.34 18.28 -5.99
CA PHE A 79 -7.71 17.83 -5.78
C PHE A 79 -8.13 17.79 -4.31
N LYS A 80 -7.29 18.26 -3.39
CA LYS A 80 -7.53 18.23 -1.95
C LYS A 80 -8.86 18.89 -1.59
N GLN A 81 -9.10 20.12 -2.06
CA GLN A 81 -10.30 20.88 -1.72
C GLN A 81 -11.61 20.18 -2.15
N PRO A 82 -11.74 19.67 -3.39
CA PRO A 82 -12.88 18.83 -3.77
C PRO A 82 -13.07 17.58 -2.88
N ILE A 83 -11.97 16.92 -2.49
CA ILE A 83 -12.01 15.75 -1.61
C ILE A 83 -12.51 16.14 -0.21
N GLU A 84 -11.94 17.16 0.38
CA GLU A 84 -12.36 17.69 1.69
C GLU A 84 -13.84 18.10 1.69
N ASN A 85 -14.29 18.81 0.67
CA ASN A 85 -15.68 19.22 0.54
C ASN A 85 -16.65 18.03 0.43
N TYR A 86 -16.21 16.93 -0.21
CA TYR A 86 -17.02 15.73 -0.33
C TYR A 86 -17.19 15.00 1.00
N PHE A 87 -16.14 14.97 1.83
CA PHE A 87 -16.13 14.24 3.10
C PHE A 87 -16.53 15.10 4.30
N SER A 88 -16.41 16.42 4.24
CA SER A 88 -16.61 17.34 5.37
C SER A 88 -18.00 17.23 6.01
N GLN A 89 -19.05 16.90 5.24
CA GLN A 89 -20.42 16.83 5.75
C GLN A 89 -20.68 15.60 6.63
N ASN A 90 -20.11 14.46 6.28
CA ASN A 90 -20.43 13.17 6.91
C ASN A 90 -19.22 12.47 7.53
N SER A 91 -18.02 12.95 7.27
CA SER A 91 -16.76 12.31 7.66
C SER A 91 -15.68 13.36 7.99
N SER A 92 -16.03 14.38 8.81
CA SER A 92 -15.10 15.46 9.18
C SER A 92 -13.81 14.92 9.78
N LEU A 93 -13.90 13.89 10.62
CA LEU A 93 -12.73 13.25 11.23
C LEU A 93 -11.73 12.73 10.19
N PHE A 94 -12.19 12.23 9.03
CA PHE A 94 -11.27 11.84 7.96
C PHE A 94 -10.54 13.04 7.34
N VAL A 95 -11.20 14.19 7.25
CA VAL A 95 -10.61 15.43 6.71
C VAL A 95 -9.44 15.88 7.59
N ASP A 96 -9.56 15.75 8.90
CA ASP A 96 -8.50 16.12 9.86
C ASP A 96 -7.25 15.25 9.67
N TYR A 97 -7.43 13.97 9.34
CA TYR A 97 -6.34 13.00 9.17
C TYR A 97 -5.93 12.73 7.71
N ILE A 98 -6.52 13.41 6.73
CA ILE A 98 -6.31 13.15 5.29
C ILE A 98 -4.84 13.21 4.86
N TYR A 99 -4.03 14.03 5.54
CA TYR A 99 -2.61 14.17 5.24
C TYR A 99 -1.79 12.90 5.50
N PHE A 100 -2.27 12.02 6.40
CA PHE A 100 -1.60 10.75 6.66
C PHE A 100 -1.68 9.77 5.49
N VAL A 101 -2.58 10.00 4.54
CA VAL A 101 -2.67 9.21 3.30
C VAL A 101 -1.35 9.26 2.51
N ILE A 102 -0.67 10.43 2.49
CA ILE A 102 0.58 10.60 1.73
C ILE A 102 1.71 9.72 2.27
N PRO A 103 2.15 9.84 3.54
CA PRO A 103 3.22 9.00 4.05
C PRO A 103 2.85 7.51 4.10
N MET A 104 1.60 7.17 4.42
CA MET A 104 1.15 5.78 4.39
C MET A 104 1.23 5.18 2.98
N SER A 105 0.78 5.91 1.95
CA SER A 105 0.86 5.44 0.56
C SER A 105 2.30 5.30 0.07
N PHE A 106 3.21 6.17 0.51
CA PHE A 106 4.64 6.06 0.23
C PHE A 106 5.21 4.75 0.76
N PHE A 107 4.97 4.45 2.03
CA PHE A 107 5.44 3.22 2.64
C PHE A 107 4.79 1.98 2.02
N MET A 108 3.48 1.99 1.79
CA MET A 108 2.77 0.87 1.14
C MET A 108 3.29 0.60 -0.28
N MET A 109 3.55 1.66 -1.06
CA MET A 109 4.11 1.55 -2.39
C MET A 109 5.48 0.87 -2.37
N TYR A 110 6.39 1.35 -1.51
CA TYR A 110 7.73 0.77 -1.43
C TYR A 110 7.76 -0.62 -0.80
N LEU A 111 6.85 -0.89 0.15
CA LEU A 111 6.65 -2.25 0.68
C LEU A 111 6.43 -3.25 -0.46
N LEU A 112 5.54 -2.92 -1.40
CA LEU A 112 5.24 -3.79 -2.54
C LEU A 112 6.38 -3.83 -3.56
N VAL A 113 7.07 -2.71 -3.80
CA VAL A 113 8.26 -2.66 -4.68
C VAL A 113 9.36 -3.60 -4.15
N PHE A 114 9.68 -3.55 -2.86
CA PHE A 114 10.72 -4.39 -2.27
C PHE A 114 10.30 -5.86 -2.16
N GLU A 115 9.03 -6.13 -1.88
CA GLU A 115 8.47 -7.48 -1.96
C GLU A 115 8.61 -8.06 -3.38
N THR A 116 8.27 -7.28 -4.40
CA THR A 116 8.41 -7.68 -5.81
C THR A 116 9.87 -7.98 -6.16
N ASN A 117 10.81 -7.13 -5.78
CA ASN A 117 12.24 -7.38 -6.02
C ASN A 117 12.74 -8.62 -5.30
N SER A 118 12.30 -8.88 -4.08
CA SER A 118 12.62 -10.12 -3.36
C SER A 118 12.05 -11.35 -4.06
N ASN A 119 10.85 -11.23 -4.64
CA ASN A 119 10.24 -12.30 -5.43
C ASN A 119 11.03 -12.59 -6.70
N LEU A 120 11.51 -11.57 -7.42
CA LEU A 120 12.39 -11.72 -8.59
C LEU A 120 13.67 -12.48 -8.25
N LEU A 121 14.19 -12.31 -7.04
CA LEU A 121 15.33 -13.04 -6.52
C LEU A 121 14.97 -14.41 -5.92
N MET A 122 13.74 -14.88 -6.06
CA MET A 122 13.22 -16.13 -5.48
C MET A 122 13.33 -16.16 -3.93
N ARG A 123 13.20 -15.01 -3.27
CA ARG A 123 13.34 -14.83 -1.81
C ARG A 123 12.11 -14.14 -1.20
N ILE A 124 10.91 -14.63 -1.53
CA ILE A 124 9.63 -14.01 -1.16
C ILE A 124 9.17 -14.30 0.28
N VAL A 125 9.70 -15.34 0.93
CA VAL A 125 9.16 -15.84 2.21
C VAL A 125 9.18 -14.77 3.30
N VAL A 126 10.33 -14.10 3.49
CA VAL A 126 10.49 -13.08 4.53
C VAL A 126 9.63 -11.84 4.25
N PRO A 127 9.64 -11.22 3.06
CA PRO A 127 8.76 -10.10 2.76
C PRO A 127 7.27 -10.43 2.93
N LYS A 128 6.85 -11.62 2.51
CA LYS A 128 5.48 -12.06 2.65
C LYS A 128 5.08 -12.26 4.12
N PHE A 129 5.99 -12.82 4.93
CA PHE A 129 5.80 -12.93 6.38
C PHE A 129 5.64 -11.55 7.03
N ILE A 130 6.50 -10.57 6.68
CA ILE A 130 6.41 -9.20 7.20
C ILE A 130 5.05 -8.60 6.84
N ARG A 131 4.58 -8.76 5.59
CA ARG A 131 3.30 -8.22 5.14
C ARG A 131 2.10 -8.91 5.83
N GLU A 132 2.09 -10.26 5.89
CA GLU A 132 0.91 -10.99 6.35
C GLU A 132 0.85 -11.13 7.88
N VAL A 133 1.98 -11.18 8.55
CA VAL A 133 2.06 -11.37 10.00
C VAL A 133 2.56 -10.10 10.68
N GLY A 134 3.66 -9.54 10.22
CA GLY A 134 4.30 -8.38 10.84
C GLY A 134 3.36 -7.18 10.93
N ILE A 135 2.76 -6.77 9.81
CA ILE A 135 1.82 -5.64 9.77
C ILE A 135 0.63 -5.90 10.69
N ARG A 136 0.06 -7.12 10.68
CA ARG A 136 -1.09 -7.44 11.53
C ARG A 136 -0.76 -7.38 13.02
N LEU A 137 0.43 -7.85 13.41
CA LEU A 137 0.88 -7.78 14.80
C LEU A 137 1.15 -6.34 15.23
N MET A 138 1.82 -5.54 14.41
CA MET A 138 2.09 -4.13 14.70
C MET A 138 0.80 -3.31 14.77
N THR A 139 -0.13 -3.52 13.84
CA THR A 139 -1.47 -2.90 13.88
C THR A 139 -2.23 -3.31 15.15
N LEU A 140 -2.15 -4.59 15.55
CA LEU A 140 -2.75 -5.06 16.80
C LEU A 140 -2.16 -4.34 18.01
N VAL A 141 -0.83 -4.16 18.06
CA VAL A 141 -0.15 -3.42 19.12
C VAL A 141 -0.62 -1.96 19.14
N ALA A 142 -0.74 -1.30 17.98
CA ALA A 142 -1.24 0.07 17.91
C ALA A 142 -2.65 0.20 18.49
N TYR A 143 -3.56 -0.72 18.16
CA TYR A 143 -4.91 -0.73 18.73
C TYR A 143 -4.94 -1.07 20.22
N LEU A 144 -4.04 -1.92 20.72
CA LEU A 144 -3.92 -2.18 22.15
C LEU A 144 -3.41 -0.98 22.93
N LEU A 145 -2.41 -0.26 22.40
CA LEU A 145 -1.91 0.96 23.03
C LEU A 145 -3.00 2.02 23.14
N TYR A 146 -3.83 2.15 22.11
CA TYR A 146 -5.00 3.02 22.13
C TYR A 146 -6.07 2.54 23.13
N ALA A 147 -6.37 1.23 23.14
CA ALA A 147 -7.38 0.64 24.01
C ALA A 147 -7.02 0.72 25.51
N PHE A 148 -5.74 0.85 25.85
CA PHE A 148 -5.24 1.03 27.21
C PHE A 148 -4.95 2.51 27.55
N ASP A 149 -5.42 3.46 26.74
CA ASP A 149 -5.22 4.91 26.92
C ASP A 149 -3.74 5.33 27.04
N VAL A 150 -2.82 4.55 26.45
CA VAL A 150 -1.39 4.87 26.39
C VAL A 150 -1.11 5.93 25.32
N ILE A 151 -1.88 5.89 24.23
CA ILE A 151 -1.84 6.86 23.13
C ILE A 151 -3.26 7.33 22.83
N ASP A 152 -3.39 8.56 22.35
CA ASP A 152 -4.62 9.13 21.84
C ASP A 152 -4.91 8.71 20.38
N LEU A 153 -5.97 9.26 19.79
CA LEU A 153 -6.34 8.97 18.41
C LEU A 153 -5.24 9.41 17.42
N ASP A 154 -4.61 10.56 17.66
CA ASP A 154 -3.48 11.04 16.85
C ASP A 154 -2.32 10.04 16.91
N GLY A 155 -1.98 9.60 18.12
CA GLY A 155 -0.96 8.58 18.34
C GLY A 155 -1.27 7.25 17.65
N MET A 156 -2.53 6.83 17.63
CA MET A 156 -2.98 5.62 16.94
C MET A 156 -2.79 5.74 15.42
N VAL A 157 -3.18 6.86 14.81
CA VAL A 157 -3.01 7.08 13.36
C VAL A 157 -1.53 7.14 13.00
N VAL A 158 -0.70 7.82 13.82
CA VAL A 158 0.77 7.81 13.66
C VAL A 158 1.33 6.40 13.76
N ALA A 159 0.91 5.61 14.76
CA ALA A 159 1.35 4.23 14.93
C ALA A 159 0.98 3.33 13.74
N LEU A 160 -0.21 3.54 13.15
CA LEU A 160 -0.61 2.86 11.91
C LEU A 160 0.30 3.24 10.73
N CYS A 161 0.62 4.53 10.57
CA CYS A 161 1.55 4.98 9.54
C CYS A 161 2.95 4.36 9.75
N LEU A 162 3.46 4.36 10.99
CA LEU A 162 4.76 3.77 11.34
C LEU A 162 4.77 2.25 11.12
N THR A 163 3.65 1.55 11.29
CA THR A 163 3.55 0.12 10.98
C THR A 163 3.99 -0.18 9.55
N TYR A 164 3.49 0.57 8.56
CA TYR A 164 3.90 0.42 7.17
C TYR A 164 5.34 0.90 6.94
N GLY A 165 5.77 1.94 7.66
CA GLY A 165 7.15 2.43 7.63
C GLY A 165 8.14 1.36 8.09
N PHE A 166 7.90 0.74 9.24
CA PHE A 166 8.75 -0.35 9.77
C PHE A 166 8.72 -1.58 8.86
N ALA A 167 7.54 -1.98 8.36
CA ALA A 167 7.45 -3.10 7.43
C ALA A 167 8.28 -2.86 6.16
N THR A 168 8.23 -1.64 5.62
CA THR A 168 9.05 -1.23 4.46
C THR A 168 10.54 -1.22 4.79
N LEU A 169 10.92 -0.69 5.95
CA LEU A 169 12.30 -0.68 6.42
C LEU A 169 12.86 -2.09 6.58
N PHE A 170 12.12 -3.00 7.20
CA PHE A 170 12.54 -4.39 7.32
C PHE A 170 12.72 -5.07 5.96
N ASN A 171 11.82 -4.82 5.00
CA ASN A 171 11.95 -5.37 3.65
C ASN A 171 13.18 -4.82 2.90
N VAL A 172 13.47 -3.54 3.03
CA VAL A 172 14.65 -2.93 2.41
C VAL A 172 15.94 -3.49 3.02
N ILE A 173 16.02 -3.57 4.34
CA ILE A 173 17.16 -4.15 5.04
C ILE A 173 17.37 -5.60 4.58
N TYR A 174 16.30 -6.41 4.57
CA TYR A 174 16.36 -7.79 4.11
C TYR A 174 16.89 -7.89 2.68
N LEU A 175 16.38 -7.07 1.76
CA LEU A 175 16.80 -7.08 0.36
C LEU A 175 18.29 -6.76 0.21
N PHE A 176 18.82 -5.80 1.00
CA PHE A 176 20.25 -5.48 0.99
C PHE A 176 21.12 -6.59 1.59
N THR A 177 20.63 -7.34 2.58
CA THR A 177 21.37 -8.49 3.13
C THR A 177 21.62 -9.58 2.09
N LEU A 178 20.80 -9.66 1.04
CA LEU A 178 20.97 -10.61 -0.05
C LEU A 178 22.16 -10.28 -0.96
N LYS A 179 22.71 -9.05 -0.91
CA LYS A 179 23.87 -8.55 -1.69
C LYS A 179 23.73 -8.72 -3.23
N LYS A 180 22.53 -8.99 -3.74
CA LYS A 180 22.25 -9.22 -5.15
C LYS A 180 21.68 -8.01 -5.88
N VAL A 181 21.39 -6.91 -5.18
CA VAL A 181 20.79 -5.71 -5.75
C VAL A 181 21.80 -4.59 -5.92
N SER A 182 21.62 -3.76 -6.96
CA SER A 182 22.43 -2.59 -7.23
C SER A 182 21.55 -1.42 -7.67
N PHE A 183 21.83 -0.24 -7.12
CA PHE A 183 21.21 1.02 -7.59
C PHE A 183 21.87 1.61 -8.82
N LYS A 184 23.01 1.05 -9.27
CA LYS A 184 23.74 1.57 -10.42
C LYS A 184 22.96 1.27 -11.71
N ILE A 185 22.07 2.19 -12.06
CA ILE A 185 21.28 2.11 -13.30
C ILE A 185 22.21 2.20 -14.50
N GLN A 186 22.03 1.33 -15.50
CA GLN A 186 22.72 1.34 -16.78
C GLN A 186 21.76 1.72 -17.91
N PRO A 187 21.54 3.02 -18.21
CA PRO A 187 20.56 3.45 -19.23
C PRO A 187 20.92 2.98 -20.65
N SER A 188 22.23 2.77 -20.90
CA SER A 188 22.74 2.28 -22.20
C SER A 188 22.29 0.87 -22.54
N TYR A 189 21.95 0.06 -21.54
CA TYR A 189 21.45 -1.30 -21.73
C TYR A 189 20.02 -1.33 -22.27
N VAL A 190 19.23 -0.30 -21.97
CA VAL A 190 17.81 -0.23 -22.35
C VAL A 190 17.68 0.17 -23.81
N THR A 191 17.40 -0.80 -24.69
CA THR A 191 17.18 -0.54 -26.12
C THR A 191 15.91 0.27 -26.38
N LYS A 192 15.85 0.97 -27.52
CA LYS A 192 14.67 1.78 -27.92
C LYS A 192 13.40 0.91 -27.97
N TRP A 193 13.53 -0.34 -28.46
CA TRP A 193 12.41 -1.28 -28.51
C TRP A 193 11.92 -1.66 -27.11
N LEU A 194 12.82 -2.04 -26.22
CA LEU A 194 12.49 -2.44 -24.85
C LEU A 194 11.81 -1.29 -24.08
N ARG A 195 12.31 -0.07 -24.26
CA ARG A 195 11.71 1.14 -23.66
C ARG A 195 10.28 1.39 -24.16
N LYS A 196 10.04 1.27 -25.47
CA LYS A 196 8.72 1.46 -26.07
C LYS A 196 7.73 0.41 -25.60
N ASP A 197 8.12 -0.85 -25.61
CA ASP A 197 7.30 -1.97 -25.16
C ASP A 197 6.98 -1.86 -23.67
N PHE A 198 7.97 -1.52 -22.84
CA PHE A 198 7.78 -1.27 -21.40
C PHE A 198 6.75 -0.17 -21.15
N ILE A 199 6.88 0.99 -21.79
CA ILE A 199 5.95 2.12 -21.59
C ILE A 199 4.53 1.71 -21.98
N PHE A 200 4.34 1.06 -23.14
CA PHE A 200 3.03 0.67 -23.63
C PHE A 200 2.38 -0.37 -22.69
N TYR A 201 3.16 -1.36 -22.28
CA TYR A 201 2.69 -2.39 -21.33
C TYR A 201 2.35 -1.79 -19.96
N THR A 202 3.17 -0.88 -19.47
CA THR A 202 2.94 -0.18 -18.19
C THR A 202 1.66 0.65 -18.21
N LEU A 203 1.37 1.38 -19.30
CA LEU A 203 0.11 2.12 -19.47
C LEU A 203 -1.11 1.19 -19.41
N PHE A 204 -1.03 0.02 -20.04
CA PHE A 204 -2.08 -0.99 -19.98
C PHE A 204 -2.26 -1.52 -18.55
N LEU A 205 -1.16 -1.76 -17.83
CA LEU A 205 -1.20 -2.23 -16.45
C LEU A 205 -1.78 -1.19 -15.47
N ILE A 206 -1.53 0.10 -15.69
CA ILE A 206 -2.15 1.17 -14.90
C ILE A 206 -3.68 1.08 -15.02
N ALA A 207 -4.20 0.94 -16.22
CA ALA A 207 -5.64 0.79 -16.44
C ALA A 207 -6.21 -0.45 -15.76
N THR A 208 -5.51 -1.59 -15.84
CA THR A 208 -5.93 -2.85 -15.20
C THR A 208 -5.87 -2.76 -13.67
N SER A 209 -4.81 -2.14 -13.13
CA SER A 209 -4.64 -1.95 -11.68
C SER A 209 -5.71 -1.03 -11.11
N LEU A 210 -6.07 0.03 -11.86
CA LEU A 210 -7.19 0.90 -11.51
C LEU A 210 -8.49 0.09 -11.41
N ALA A 211 -8.82 -0.72 -12.40
CA ALA A 211 -10.04 -1.51 -12.39
C ALA A 211 -10.10 -2.50 -11.22
N GLY A 212 -8.98 -3.18 -10.92
CA GLY A 212 -8.91 -4.18 -9.85
C GLY A 212 -8.95 -3.60 -8.43
N ASN A 213 -8.29 -2.47 -8.18
CA ASN A 213 -8.21 -1.85 -6.86
C ASN A 213 -9.36 -0.88 -6.57
N LEU A 214 -9.97 -0.29 -7.61
CA LEU A 214 -11.04 0.69 -7.43
C LEU A 214 -12.29 0.08 -6.81
N ILE A 215 -12.72 -1.10 -7.23
CA ILE A 215 -14.00 -1.68 -6.78
C ILE A 215 -14.08 -1.81 -5.25
N PRO A 216 -13.13 -2.44 -4.54
CA PRO A 216 -13.18 -2.54 -3.09
C PRO A 216 -13.10 -1.19 -2.39
N VAL A 217 -12.26 -0.28 -2.92
CA VAL A 217 -12.00 1.03 -2.33
C VAL A 217 -13.19 1.97 -2.54
N LEU A 218 -13.81 1.98 -3.73
CA LEU A 218 -14.97 2.81 -4.03
C LEU A 218 -16.11 2.58 -3.04
N ASN A 219 -16.35 1.33 -2.63
CA ASN A 219 -17.38 1.05 -1.62
C ASN A 219 -17.11 1.83 -0.32
N THR A 220 -15.90 1.76 0.22
CA THR A 220 -15.52 2.50 1.41
C THR A 220 -15.65 4.03 1.22
N PHE A 221 -15.22 4.56 0.07
CA PHE A 221 -15.34 5.98 -0.24
C PHE A 221 -16.77 6.47 -0.34
N PHE A 222 -17.64 5.72 -1.04
CA PHE A 222 -19.06 6.08 -1.16
C PHE A 222 -19.78 5.98 0.18
N VAL A 223 -19.55 4.93 0.95
CA VAL A 223 -20.18 4.75 2.26
C VAL A 223 -19.70 5.86 3.21
N SER A 224 -18.40 6.12 3.31
CA SER A 224 -17.87 7.18 4.18
C SER A 224 -18.35 8.57 3.74
N GLY A 225 -18.32 8.87 2.44
CA GLY A 225 -18.68 10.20 1.94
C GLY A 225 -20.18 10.50 2.00
N LYS A 226 -21.07 9.49 1.84
CA LYS A 226 -22.52 9.69 1.81
C LYS A 226 -23.22 9.36 3.13
N LEU A 227 -22.76 8.33 3.85
CA LEU A 227 -23.39 7.80 5.04
C LEU A 227 -22.58 8.05 6.33
N GLY A 228 -21.33 8.47 6.19
CA GLY A 228 -20.45 8.81 7.30
C GLY A 228 -19.55 7.66 7.77
N LEU A 229 -18.57 8.02 8.62
CA LEU A 229 -17.55 7.10 9.14
C LEU A 229 -18.15 6.00 10.01
N ALA A 230 -19.17 6.29 10.80
CA ALA A 230 -19.82 5.28 11.65
C ALA A 230 -20.38 4.11 10.81
N VAL A 231 -21.07 4.43 9.70
CA VAL A 231 -21.61 3.41 8.79
C VAL A 231 -20.49 2.66 8.07
N ALA A 232 -19.43 3.36 7.67
CA ALA A 232 -18.24 2.75 7.09
C ALA A 232 -17.55 1.79 8.07
N GLY A 233 -17.50 2.15 9.36
CA GLY A 233 -17.01 1.28 10.43
C GLY A 233 -17.82 -0.01 10.57
N VAL A 234 -19.15 0.10 10.60
CA VAL A 234 -20.05 -1.07 10.63
C VAL A 234 -19.85 -1.96 9.39
N ASN A 235 -19.76 -1.35 8.21
CA ASN A 235 -19.47 -2.08 6.97
C ASN A 235 -18.10 -2.79 7.02
N THR A 236 -17.08 -2.16 7.60
CA THR A 236 -15.75 -2.75 7.79
C THR A 236 -15.81 -3.98 8.70
N ILE A 237 -16.56 -3.90 9.80
CA ILE A 237 -16.78 -5.02 10.72
C ILE A 237 -17.47 -6.18 9.99
N ALA A 238 -18.51 -5.89 9.19
CA ALA A 238 -19.19 -6.89 8.38
C ALA A 238 -18.24 -7.57 7.37
N VAL A 239 -17.38 -6.81 6.70
CA VAL A 239 -16.34 -7.34 5.79
C VAL A 239 -15.34 -8.22 6.53
N TYR A 240 -14.95 -7.88 7.77
CA TYR A 240 -14.08 -8.74 8.58
C TYR A 240 -14.73 -10.08 8.91
N ILE A 241 -16.03 -10.09 9.26
CA ILE A 241 -16.78 -11.32 9.52
C ILE A 241 -16.84 -12.16 8.22
N ALA A 242 -17.20 -11.55 7.10
CA ALA A 242 -17.24 -12.23 5.81
C ALA A 242 -15.90 -12.83 5.40
N SER A 243 -14.78 -12.10 5.62
CA SER A 243 -13.44 -12.58 5.31
C SER A 243 -13.01 -13.78 6.16
N MET A 244 -13.54 -13.94 7.38
CA MET A 244 -13.29 -15.13 8.20
C MET A 244 -13.89 -16.39 7.57
N VAL A 245 -15.04 -16.27 6.90
CA VAL A 245 -15.69 -17.38 6.18
C VAL A 245 -14.89 -17.78 4.92
N GLU A 246 -14.17 -16.83 4.31
CA GLU A 246 -13.33 -17.12 3.14
C GLU A 246 -12.00 -17.83 3.47
N ILE A 247 -11.52 -17.79 4.71
CA ILE A 247 -10.23 -18.40 5.09
C ILE A 247 -10.14 -19.88 4.72
N PRO A 248 -11.12 -20.75 5.04
CA PRO A 248 -11.08 -22.15 4.66
C PRO A 248 -11.04 -22.34 3.13
N TYR A 249 -11.79 -21.52 2.38
CA TYR A 249 -11.80 -21.57 0.91
C TYR A 249 -10.43 -21.21 0.33
N ARG A 250 -9.81 -20.15 0.80
CA ARG A 250 -8.47 -19.71 0.34
C ARG A 250 -7.34 -20.68 0.70
N SER A 251 -7.55 -21.54 1.70
CA SER A 251 -6.56 -22.56 2.07
C SER A 251 -6.63 -23.82 1.21
N LEU A 252 -7.73 -24.00 0.46
CA LEU A 252 -7.97 -25.15 -0.43
C LEU A 252 -7.74 -24.83 -1.91
N ALA A 253 -7.61 -23.56 -2.27
CA ALA A 253 -7.35 -23.06 -3.63
C ALA A 253 -5.87 -22.76 -3.83
#